data_2bc224c155954e6244404dcd72ef111b
#
_entry.id   2bc224c155954e6244404dcd72ef111b
#
_cell.length_a   1.000
_cell.length_b   1.000
_cell.length_c   1.000
_cell.angle_alpha   90.00
_cell.angle_beta   90.00
_cell.angle_gamma   90.00
#
_symmetry.space_group_name_H-M   'P 1'
#
loop_
_entity.id
_entity.type
_entity.pdbx_description
1 polymer ?
#
loop_
_entity_poly.entity_id
_entity_poly.type
_entity_poly.pdbx_seq_one_letter_code
_entity_poly.pdbx_strand_id
1 'polypeptide(L)'
;MSEQNNSDPDQMFSGAEILLKSLLAEGVDTIFGYPGGQIMPVYDKLYNYRGSLRHILVRHEQGAIHAAQGYARACGRPGVVTVTSGPGATNVITGVADAMIDSTPVVVIAGQVPTQLLGTDAFQETDVIGLTTPITKWCYQIRRAEDITWAVARAFHIASTGRPGPVVLDFTSDAQRGLAKFEHKKCTFIRSYTPKPKISTDAVEKAAQMIDAAK
;
A
#
# COMPACT_ATOMS: atom_id res chain seq x y z
N MET A 1 -10.70 -14.42 29.15
CA MET A 1 -10.77 -13.09 29.80
C MET A 1 -10.50 -12.09 28.70
N SER A 2 -11.53 -11.43 28.22
CA SER A 2 -11.48 -10.41 27.18
C SER A 2 -10.99 -9.10 27.80
N GLU A 3 -9.74 -8.75 27.55
CA GLU A 3 -9.26 -7.38 27.83
C GLU A 3 -10.03 -6.43 26.90
N GLN A 4 -10.98 -5.71 27.50
CA GLN A 4 -11.59 -4.55 26.88
C GLN A 4 -10.48 -3.51 26.71
N ASN A 5 -10.01 -3.33 25.48
CA ASN A 5 -9.14 -2.24 25.07
C ASN A 5 -9.91 -0.92 25.25
N ASN A 6 -9.87 -0.36 26.44
CA ASN A 6 -10.29 1.00 26.74
C ASN A 6 -9.20 1.93 26.17
N SER A 7 -9.19 2.14 24.85
CA SER A 7 -8.29 3.10 24.23
C SER A 7 -8.79 4.50 24.59
N ASP A 8 -7.93 5.24 25.27
CA ASP A 8 -8.12 6.67 25.54
C ASP A 8 -8.40 7.37 24.18
N PRO A 9 -9.55 8.05 24.02
CA PRO A 9 -9.90 8.71 22.75
C PRO A 9 -8.92 9.84 22.37
N ASP A 10 -8.08 10.28 23.31
CA ASP A 10 -7.06 11.30 23.09
C ASP A 10 -5.65 10.73 22.91
N GLN A 11 -5.51 9.39 22.86
CA GLN A 11 -4.22 8.76 22.68
C GLN A 11 -3.61 9.11 21.33
N MET A 12 -2.40 9.69 21.36
CA MET A 12 -1.60 10.02 20.18
C MET A 12 -0.61 8.88 19.87
N PHE A 13 -0.46 8.58 18.58
CA PHE A 13 0.47 7.56 18.06
C PHE A 13 1.44 8.19 17.07
N SER A 14 2.63 7.64 16.96
CA SER A 14 3.53 8.02 15.87
C SER A 14 2.96 7.57 14.52
N GLY A 15 3.29 8.30 13.45
CA GLY A 15 2.85 7.91 12.11
C GLY A 15 3.28 6.50 11.73
N ALA A 16 4.46 6.07 12.14
CA ALA A 16 4.92 4.69 11.97
C ALA A 16 3.97 3.69 12.63
N GLU A 17 3.51 3.97 13.83
CA GLU A 17 2.56 3.12 14.55
C GLU A 17 1.16 3.17 13.94
N ILE A 18 0.70 4.36 13.52
CA ILE A 18 -0.57 4.54 12.81
C ILE A 18 -0.58 3.71 11.51
N LEU A 19 0.52 3.69 10.77
CA LEU A 19 0.66 2.84 9.58
C LEU A 19 0.42 1.36 9.93
N LEU A 20 1.13 0.82 10.92
CA LEU A 20 1.00 -0.59 11.30
C LEU A 20 -0.41 -0.95 11.78
N LYS A 21 -1.02 -0.07 12.58
CA LYS A 21 -2.42 -0.22 13.03
C LYS A 21 -3.39 -0.18 11.83
N SER A 22 -3.13 0.68 10.85
CA SER A 22 -3.95 0.77 9.63
C SER A 22 -3.84 -0.49 8.78
N LEU A 23 -2.63 -1.05 8.63
CA LEU A 23 -2.41 -2.32 7.92
C LEU A 23 -3.16 -3.47 8.59
N LEU A 24 -3.11 -3.57 9.92
CA LEU A 24 -3.90 -4.56 10.68
C LEU A 24 -5.41 -4.37 10.48
N ALA A 25 -5.89 -3.12 10.49
CA ALA A 25 -7.31 -2.81 10.27
C ALA A 25 -7.78 -3.16 8.83
N GLU A 26 -6.87 -3.15 7.86
CA GLU A 26 -7.11 -3.66 6.48
C GLU A 26 -6.95 -5.18 6.35
N GLY A 27 -6.62 -5.88 7.44
CA GLY A 27 -6.51 -7.35 7.48
C GLY A 27 -5.17 -7.89 7.00
N VAL A 28 -4.12 -7.06 7.02
CA VAL A 28 -2.76 -7.49 6.69
C VAL A 28 -2.20 -8.33 7.84
N ASP A 29 -1.63 -9.47 7.51
CA ASP A 29 -0.94 -10.37 8.44
C ASP A 29 0.54 -10.57 8.07
N THR A 30 0.92 -10.26 6.84
CA THR A 30 2.27 -10.49 6.31
C THR A 30 2.75 -9.29 5.50
N ILE A 31 3.98 -8.87 5.77
CA ILE A 31 4.68 -7.78 5.07
C ILE A 31 5.99 -8.35 4.52
N PHE A 32 6.31 -8.04 3.27
CA PHE A 32 7.59 -8.34 2.64
C PHE A 32 8.44 -7.08 2.58
N GLY A 33 9.74 -7.15 2.85
CA GLY A 33 10.51 -5.92 2.76
C GLY A 33 11.96 -6.02 3.15
N TYR A 34 12.64 -4.88 3.01
CA TYR A 34 14.03 -4.69 3.36
C TYR A 34 14.20 -3.37 4.11
N PRO A 35 14.80 -3.37 5.32
CA PRO A 35 14.99 -2.16 6.11
C PRO A 35 16.00 -1.21 5.48
N GLY A 36 15.85 0.07 5.77
CA GLY A 36 16.79 1.12 5.38
C GLY A 36 16.49 2.44 6.09
N GLY A 37 17.35 3.44 5.94
CA GLY A 37 17.35 4.65 6.76
C GLY A 37 16.02 5.37 6.85
N GLN A 38 15.33 5.56 5.71
CA GLN A 38 14.11 6.37 5.65
C GLN A 38 12.81 5.58 5.97
N ILE A 39 12.89 4.30 6.30
CA ILE A 39 11.76 3.48 6.78
C ILE A 39 12.02 2.93 8.19
N MET A 40 13.15 3.29 8.79
CA MET A 40 13.56 2.81 10.11
C MET A 40 12.50 3.01 11.21
N PRO A 41 11.78 4.15 11.30
CA PRO A 41 10.76 4.32 12.32
C PRO A 41 9.63 3.27 12.26
N VAL A 42 9.28 2.83 11.04
CA VAL A 42 8.29 1.75 10.85
C VAL A 42 8.85 0.41 11.34
N TYR A 43 10.09 0.08 10.98
CA TYR A 43 10.74 -1.15 11.41
C TYR A 43 10.96 -1.22 12.91
N ASP A 44 11.29 -0.10 13.55
CA ASP A 44 11.41 -0.01 15.01
C ASP A 44 10.07 -0.35 15.70
N LYS A 45 8.98 0.25 15.24
CA LYS A 45 7.63 -0.04 15.76
C LYS A 45 7.16 -1.45 15.42
N LEU A 46 7.52 -2.00 14.26
CA LEU A 46 7.11 -3.33 13.81
C LEU A 46 7.51 -4.43 14.82
N TYR A 47 8.60 -4.25 15.55
CA TYR A 47 9.00 -5.17 16.61
C TYR A 47 7.89 -5.41 17.65
N ASN A 48 7.12 -4.40 17.99
CA ASN A 48 6.01 -4.48 18.94
C ASN A 48 4.79 -5.23 18.36
N TYR A 49 4.70 -5.35 17.05
CA TYR A 49 3.59 -5.99 16.32
C TYR A 49 3.92 -7.38 15.79
N ARG A 50 5.09 -7.96 16.13
CA ARG A 50 5.56 -9.27 15.61
C ARG A 50 4.63 -10.46 15.88
N GLY A 51 3.74 -10.34 16.85
CA GLY A 51 2.70 -11.34 17.14
C GLY A 51 1.49 -11.27 16.20
N SER A 52 1.31 -10.15 15.51
CA SER A 52 0.14 -9.90 14.63
C SER A 52 0.54 -9.63 13.18
N LEU A 53 1.74 -9.09 12.93
CA LEU A 53 2.28 -8.82 11.62
C LEU A 53 3.58 -9.61 11.42
N ARG A 54 3.55 -10.58 10.52
CA ARG A 54 4.73 -11.34 10.13
C ARG A 54 5.54 -10.55 9.09
N HIS A 55 6.79 -10.26 9.38
CA HIS A 55 7.71 -9.65 8.42
C HIS A 55 8.58 -10.72 7.76
N ILE A 56 8.59 -10.73 6.44
CA ILE A 56 9.46 -11.58 5.61
C ILE A 56 10.61 -10.72 5.10
N LEU A 57 11.77 -10.89 5.72
CA LEU A 57 12.98 -10.19 5.30
C LEU A 57 13.50 -10.79 3.99
N VAL A 58 13.70 -9.95 3.01
CA VAL A 58 14.31 -10.30 1.72
C VAL A 58 15.77 -9.86 1.65
N ARG A 59 16.48 -10.24 0.60
CA ARG A 59 17.87 -9.83 0.32
C ARG A 59 17.95 -8.75 -0.78
N HIS A 60 16.83 -8.49 -1.45
CA HIS A 60 16.69 -7.47 -2.50
C HIS A 60 15.21 -7.08 -2.61
N GLU A 61 14.92 -5.81 -2.77
CA GLU A 61 13.55 -5.28 -2.77
C GLU A 61 12.71 -5.80 -3.95
N GLN A 62 13.34 -6.09 -5.09
CA GLN A 62 12.66 -6.77 -6.20
C GLN A 62 12.13 -8.14 -5.79
N GLY A 63 12.85 -8.87 -4.95
CA GLY A 63 12.37 -10.13 -4.37
C GLY A 63 11.15 -9.92 -3.46
N ALA A 64 11.08 -8.79 -2.71
CA ALA A 64 9.94 -8.47 -1.87
C ALA A 64 8.67 -8.27 -2.69
N ILE A 65 8.74 -7.48 -3.77
CA ILE A 65 7.56 -7.18 -4.59
C ILE A 65 7.06 -8.42 -5.33
N HIS A 66 7.95 -9.29 -5.84
CA HIS A 66 7.53 -10.54 -6.47
C HIS A 66 6.95 -11.54 -5.46
N ALA A 67 7.52 -11.62 -4.24
CA ALA A 67 6.95 -12.44 -3.18
C ALA A 67 5.56 -11.94 -2.74
N ALA A 68 5.37 -10.61 -2.64
CA ALA A 68 4.08 -10.00 -2.34
C ALA A 68 3.04 -10.28 -3.43
N GLN A 69 3.43 -10.28 -4.72
CA GLN A 69 2.56 -10.68 -5.82
C GLN A 69 2.15 -12.15 -5.71
N GLY A 70 3.11 -13.05 -5.48
CA GLY A 70 2.82 -14.46 -5.26
C GLY A 70 1.84 -14.68 -4.10
N TYR A 71 2.05 -13.97 -2.99
CA TYR A 71 1.14 -13.96 -1.85
C TYR A 71 -0.25 -13.48 -2.24
N ALA A 72 -0.35 -12.34 -2.94
CA ALA A 72 -1.64 -11.78 -3.36
C ALA A 72 -2.44 -12.75 -4.24
N ARG A 73 -1.78 -13.42 -5.18
CA ARG A 73 -2.39 -14.42 -6.08
C ARG A 73 -2.86 -15.67 -5.32
N ALA A 74 -2.08 -16.10 -4.33
CA ALA A 74 -2.42 -17.29 -3.53
C ALA A 74 -3.54 -17.04 -2.51
N CYS A 75 -3.56 -15.85 -1.88
CA CYS A 75 -4.47 -15.54 -0.78
C CYS A 75 -5.70 -14.71 -1.20
N GLY A 76 -5.74 -14.18 -2.42
CA GLY A 76 -6.83 -13.30 -2.89
C GLY A 76 -6.90 -11.94 -2.16
N ARG A 77 -5.81 -11.51 -1.52
CA ARG A 77 -5.70 -10.25 -0.76
C ARG A 77 -4.48 -9.46 -1.24
N PRO A 78 -4.46 -8.12 -1.13
CA PRO A 78 -3.30 -7.33 -1.51
C PRO A 78 -2.03 -7.77 -0.78
N GLY A 79 -0.95 -7.98 -1.52
CA GLY A 79 0.37 -8.14 -0.93
C GLY A 79 0.92 -6.79 -0.47
N VAL A 80 1.68 -6.77 0.63
CA VAL A 80 2.25 -5.54 1.19
C VAL A 80 3.77 -5.59 1.18
N VAL A 81 4.37 -4.50 0.68
CA VAL A 81 5.83 -4.35 0.60
C VAL A 81 6.25 -3.09 1.35
N THR A 82 7.33 -3.19 2.15
CA THR A 82 7.95 -2.04 2.80
C THR A 82 9.41 -1.93 2.39
N VAL A 83 9.81 -0.76 1.90
CA VAL A 83 11.17 -0.48 1.42
C VAL A 83 11.61 0.92 1.85
N THR A 84 12.90 1.18 1.78
CA THR A 84 13.45 2.53 2.03
C THR A 84 13.36 3.42 0.78
N SER A 85 13.80 4.66 0.90
CA SER A 85 13.88 5.64 -0.18
C SER A 85 14.96 5.29 -1.22
N GLY A 86 15.04 6.08 -2.27
CA GLY A 86 16.08 5.98 -3.30
C GLY A 86 16.20 4.58 -3.88
N PRO A 87 17.34 3.91 -3.68
CA PRO A 87 17.58 2.59 -4.26
C PRO A 87 16.54 1.54 -3.80
N GLY A 88 16.02 1.63 -2.57
CA GLY A 88 14.96 0.72 -2.11
C GLY A 88 13.68 0.89 -2.89
N ALA A 89 13.24 2.13 -3.10
CA ALA A 89 12.06 2.44 -3.89
C ALA A 89 12.24 2.11 -5.39
N THR A 90 13.40 2.42 -5.97
CA THR A 90 13.66 2.12 -7.39
C THR A 90 13.77 0.62 -7.67
N ASN A 91 14.28 -0.17 -6.73
CA ASN A 91 14.38 -1.63 -6.88
C ASN A 91 13.02 -2.35 -6.97
N VAL A 92 11.91 -1.74 -6.53
CA VAL A 92 10.58 -2.35 -6.68
C VAL A 92 9.88 -1.99 -7.99
N ILE A 93 10.39 -1.06 -8.79
CA ILE A 93 9.74 -0.53 -9.99
C ILE A 93 9.40 -1.65 -10.99
N THR A 94 10.34 -2.56 -11.27
CA THR A 94 10.09 -3.71 -12.17
C THR A 94 8.88 -4.52 -11.70
N GLY A 95 8.83 -4.87 -10.41
CA GLY A 95 7.72 -5.66 -9.87
C GLY A 95 6.40 -4.88 -9.76
N VAL A 96 6.45 -3.55 -9.61
CA VAL A 96 5.26 -2.69 -9.67
C VAL A 96 4.70 -2.68 -11.09
N ALA A 97 5.55 -2.51 -12.12
CA ALA A 97 5.14 -2.57 -13.52
C ALA A 97 4.54 -3.94 -13.89
N ASP A 98 5.18 -5.02 -13.44
CA ASP A 98 4.69 -6.40 -13.59
C ASP A 98 3.30 -6.59 -12.93
N ALA A 99 3.13 -6.15 -11.69
CA ALA A 99 1.85 -6.19 -10.98
C ALA A 99 0.74 -5.41 -11.71
N MET A 100 1.08 -4.28 -12.35
CA MET A 100 0.12 -3.49 -13.12
C MET A 100 -0.33 -4.23 -14.38
N ILE A 101 0.57 -4.86 -15.11
CA ILE A 101 0.27 -5.63 -16.33
C ILE A 101 -0.57 -6.85 -15.97
N ASP A 102 -0.20 -7.58 -14.93
CA ASP A 102 -0.84 -8.82 -14.49
C ASP A 102 -2.07 -8.62 -13.60
N SER A 103 -2.47 -7.37 -13.36
CA SER A 103 -3.63 -7.06 -12.49
C SER A 103 -3.51 -7.63 -11.08
N THR A 104 -2.31 -7.63 -10.52
CA THR A 104 -2.05 -8.18 -9.18
C THR A 104 -2.13 -7.06 -8.13
N PRO A 105 -3.00 -7.18 -7.10
CA PRO A 105 -3.13 -6.16 -6.09
C PRO A 105 -1.93 -6.19 -5.14
N VAL A 106 -1.17 -5.11 -5.10
CA VAL A 106 -0.09 -4.90 -4.14
C VAL A 106 -0.11 -3.46 -3.62
N VAL A 107 0.27 -3.28 -2.36
CA VAL A 107 0.48 -1.97 -1.74
C VAL A 107 1.94 -1.86 -1.35
N VAL A 108 2.66 -0.95 -1.99
CA VAL A 108 4.06 -0.65 -1.68
C VAL A 108 4.11 0.57 -0.78
N ILE A 109 4.85 0.49 0.31
CA ILE A 109 5.14 1.58 1.23
C ILE A 109 6.63 1.86 1.13
N ALA A 110 6.98 2.93 0.45
CA ALA A 110 8.35 3.40 0.30
C ALA A 110 8.62 4.50 1.32
N GLY A 111 9.65 4.34 2.15
CA GLY A 111 10.13 5.44 2.99
C GLY A 111 10.69 6.56 2.13
N GLN A 112 10.60 7.80 2.61
CA GLN A 112 11.09 8.98 1.90
C GLN A 112 11.81 9.92 2.86
N VAL A 113 12.67 10.76 2.30
CA VAL A 113 13.35 11.85 3.05
C VAL A 113 12.33 12.77 3.72
N PRO A 114 12.69 13.55 4.74
CA PRO A 114 11.79 14.54 5.32
C PRO A 114 11.24 15.51 4.28
N THR A 115 10.02 15.99 4.47
CA THR A 115 9.30 16.88 3.55
C THR A 115 10.13 18.08 3.10
N GLN A 116 10.95 18.66 3.98
CA GLN A 116 11.81 19.82 3.68
C GLN A 116 12.99 19.51 2.74
N LEU A 117 13.33 18.24 2.55
CA LEU A 117 14.41 17.80 1.67
C LEU A 117 13.90 17.29 0.31
N LEU A 118 12.58 17.24 0.10
CA LEU A 118 12.02 16.83 -1.19
C LEU A 118 12.40 17.80 -2.30
N GLY A 119 12.91 17.28 -3.42
CA GLY A 119 13.34 18.05 -4.58
C GLY A 119 14.69 18.77 -4.39
N THR A 120 15.51 18.32 -3.43
CA THR A 120 16.81 18.94 -3.14
C THR A 120 18.01 18.06 -3.49
N ASP A 121 17.78 16.94 -4.17
CA ASP A 121 18.81 15.91 -4.42
C ASP A 121 19.47 15.38 -3.13
N ALA A 122 18.70 15.30 -2.05
CA ALA A 122 19.17 14.79 -0.78
C ALA A 122 19.63 13.32 -0.91
N PHE A 123 20.47 12.87 0.02
CA PHE A 123 20.99 11.51 0.01
C PHE A 123 19.86 10.47 -0.05
N GLN A 124 19.90 9.62 -1.07
CA GLN A 124 18.88 8.61 -1.35
C GLN A 124 17.46 9.18 -1.57
N GLU A 125 17.31 10.44 -1.95
CA GLU A 125 16.05 10.94 -2.47
C GLU A 125 15.81 10.39 -3.88
N THR A 126 14.55 10.15 -4.20
CA THR A 126 14.09 9.81 -5.54
C THR A 126 12.65 10.28 -5.68
N ASP A 127 12.26 10.81 -6.82
CA ASP A 127 10.86 11.14 -7.14
C ASP A 127 10.06 9.85 -7.36
N VAL A 128 9.65 9.24 -6.25
CA VAL A 128 8.88 7.99 -6.24
C VAL A 128 7.54 8.17 -6.95
N ILE A 129 6.89 9.33 -6.78
CA ILE A 129 5.60 9.63 -7.41
C ILE A 129 5.75 9.72 -8.93
N GLY A 130 6.75 10.44 -9.42
CA GLY A 130 7.02 10.54 -10.86
C GLY A 130 7.33 9.18 -11.50
N LEU A 131 8.14 8.36 -10.83
CA LEU A 131 8.50 7.03 -11.30
C LEU A 131 7.32 6.04 -11.32
N THR A 132 6.40 6.14 -10.37
CA THR A 132 5.34 5.14 -10.17
C THR A 132 4.00 5.52 -10.81
N THR A 133 3.76 6.79 -11.09
CA THR A 133 2.53 7.27 -11.72
C THR A 133 2.13 6.46 -12.97
N PRO A 134 3.00 6.18 -13.97
CA PRO A 134 2.61 5.48 -15.19
C PRO A 134 2.39 3.97 -15.00
N ILE A 135 2.83 3.39 -13.89
CA ILE A 135 2.83 1.94 -13.64
C ILE A 135 1.97 1.53 -12.44
N THR A 136 1.16 2.44 -11.91
CA THR A 136 0.28 2.16 -10.76
C THR A 136 -1.15 2.60 -11.02
N LYS A 137 -2.09 2.05 -10.29
CA LYS A 137 -3.47 2.55 -10.26
C LYS A 137 -3.59 3.88 -9.52
N TRP A 138 -2.74 4.07 -8.51
CA TRP A 138 -2.65 5.28 -7.70
C TRP A 138 -1.33 5.30 -6.95
N CYS A 139 -0.76 6.48 -6.82
CA CYS A 139 0.36 6.74 -5.92
C CYS A 139 0.08 8.01 -5.11
N TYR A 140 0.59 8.06 -3.89
CA TYR A 140 0.36 9.19 -2.99
C TYR A 140 1.54 9.40 -2.06
N GLN A 141 1.98 10.66 -1.91
CA GLN A 141 3.03 11.03 -0.96
C GLN A 141 2.41 11.48 0.36
N ILE A 142 2.63 10.70 1.40
CA ILE A 142 2.17 10.98 2.77
C ILE A 142 3.17 11.91 3.44
N ARG A 143 2.77 13.15 3.71
CA ARG A 143 3.62 14.20 4.31
C ARG A 143 3.23 14.52 5.75
N ARG A 144 2.13 14.01 6.26
CA ARG A 144 1.61 14.27 7.60
C ARG A 144 1.05 13.00 8.22
N ALA A 145 1.21 12.87 9.55
CA ALA A 145 0.74 11.69 10.28
C ALA A 145 -0.79 11.51 10.20
N GLU A 146 -1.54 12.61 10.14
CA GLU A 146 -3.01 12.63 10.08
C GLU A 146 -3.56 12.02 8.77
N ASP A 147 -2.77 12.04 7.69
CA ASP A 147 -3.20 11.57 6.38
C ASP A 147 -3.05 10.04 6.23
N ILE A 148 -2.34 9.37 7.14
CA ILE A 148 -1.94 7.97 7.00
C ILE A 148 -3.14 7.03 6.92
N THR A 149 -4.08 7.11 7.86
CA THR A 149 -5.23 6.20 7.92
C THR A 149 -6.09 6.30 6.66
N TRP A 150 -6.32 7.52 6.19
CA TRP A 150 -7.04 7.79 4.94
C TRP A 150 -6.29 7.25 3.73
N ALA A 151 -4.99 7.50 3.63
CA ALA A 151 -4.17 7.07 2.49
C ALA A 151 -4.10 5.53 2.41
N VAL A 152 -3.92 4.85 3.54
CA VAL A 152 -3.88 3.38 3.60
C VAL A 152 -5.23 2.79 3.21
N ALA A 153 -6.34 3.24 3.81
CA ALA A 153 -7.67 2.73 3.47
C ALA A 153 -7.99 2.92 1.97
N ARG A 154 -7.62 4.07 1.40
CA ARG A 154 -7.77 4.35 -0.02
C ARG A 154 -6.89 3.46 -0.89
N ALA A 155 -5.65 3.22 -0.49
CA ALA A 155 -4.71 2.35 -1.19
C ALA A 155 -5.26 0.92 -1.33
N PHE A 156 -5.74 0.34 -0.23
CA PHE A 156 -6.32 -1.02 -0.24
C PHE A 156 -7.60 -1.09 -1.08
N HIS A 157 -8.48 -0.09 -0.99
CA HIS A 157 -9.68 -0.01 -1.83
C HIS A 157 -9.33 0.03 -3.32
N ILE A 158 -8.40 0.89 -3.72
CA ILE A 158 -8.01 1.03 -5.13
C ILE A 158 -7.28 -0.22 -5.63
N ALA A 159 -6.38 -0.78 -4.83
CA ALA A 159 -5.63 -1.97 -5.22
C ALA A 159 -6.54 -3.17 -5.49
N SER A 160 -7.62 -3.33 -4.70
CA SER A 160 -8.47 -4.53 -4.69
C SER A 160 -9.70 -4.44 -5.58
N THR A 161 -10.13 -3.23 -5.99
CA THR A 161 -11.42 -3.04 -6.69
C THR A 161 -11.24 -2.72 -8.17
N GLY A 162 -12.28 -2.96 -8.97
CA GLY A 162 -12.21 -2.87 -10.42
C GLY A 162 -11.23 -3.87 -11.01
N ARG A 163 -10.38 -3.46 -11.95
CA ARG A 163 -9.19 -4.22 -12.33
C ARG A 163 -8.18 -4.11 -11.18
N PRO A 164 -7.82 -5.18 -10.47
CA PRO A 164 -6.82 -5.09 -9.41
C PRO A 164 -5.47 -4.59 -9.93
N GLY A 165 -4.63 -4.08 -9.04
CA GLY A 165 -3.31 -3.60 -9.45
C GLY A 165 -2.56 -2.89 -8.32
N PRO A 166 -1.33 -2.44 -8.59
CA PRO A 166 -0.45 -1.87 -7.60
C PRO A 166 -0.84 -0.44 -7.20
N VAL A 167 -0.57 -0.13 -5.94
CA VAL A 167 -0.62 1.21 -5.36
C VAL A 167 0.69 1.47 -4.63
N VAL A 168 1.23 2.68 -4.73
CA VAL A 168 2.45 3.08 -4.04
C VAL A 168 2.17 4.25 -3.10
N LEU A 169 2.56 4.09 -1.85
CA LEU A 169 2.56 5.14 -0.83
C LEU A 169 4.01 5.56 -0.55
N ASP A 170 4.32 6.80 -0.85
CA ASP A 170 5.62 7.42 -0.60
C ASP A 170 5.55 8.14 0.76
N PHE A 171 6.27 7.64 1.78
CA PHE A 171 6.03 7.96 3.18
C PHE A 171 7.20 8.73 3.79
N THR A 172 7.07 10.04 3.91
CA THR A 172 8.14 10.91 4.42
C THR A 172 8.50 10.60 5.87
N SER A 173 9.78 10.76 6.21
CA SER A 173 10.27 10.35 7.54
C SER A 173 9.79 11.26 8.68
N ASP A 174 9.43 12.50 8.39
CA ASP A 174 8.76 13.40 9.34
C ASP A 174 7.31 12.98 9.59
N ALA A 175 6.57 12.56 8.58
CA ALA A 175 5.24 11.98 8.77
C ALA A 175 5.29 10.67 9.58
N GLN A 176 6.33 9.84 9.42
CA GLN A 176 6.53 8.62 10.22
C GLN A 176 6.73 8.93 11.71
N ARG A 177 7.39 10.05 12.03
CA ARG A 177 7.67 10.48 13.41
C ARG A 177 6.59 11.39 13.99
N GLY A 178 5.79 12.04 13.15
CA GLY A 178 4.69 12.91 13.54
C GLY A 178 3.69 12.17 14.42
N LEU A 179 2.98 12.90 15.26
CA LEU A 179 1.97 12.34 16.18
C LEU A 179 0.57 12.70 15.69
N ALA A 180 -0.32 11.72 15.66
CA ALA A 180 -1.73 11.92 15.37
C ALA A 180 -2.61 10.90 16.11
N LYS A 181 -3.93 11.14 16.13
CA LYS A 181 -4.91 10.15 16.60
C LYS A 181 -5.06 9.04 15.58
N PHE A 182 -5.31 7.83 16.06
CA PHE A 182 -5.62 6.70 15.19
C PHE A 182 -7.13 6.58 15.00
N GLU A 183 -7.62 6.96 13.83
CA GLU A 183 -9.02 6.80 13.43
C GLU A 183 -9.08 6.14 12.05
N HIS A 184 -9.21 4.81 12.01
CA HIS A 184 -9.28 4.08 10.75
C HIS A 184 -10.73 3.85 10.33
N LYS A 185 -11.05 4.27 9.11
CA LYS A 185 -12.32 3.97 8.45
C LYS A 185 -12.03 3.36 7.09
N LYS A 186 -12.57 2.16 6.82
CA LYS A 186 -12.43 1.51 5.50
C LYS A 186 -12.96 2.42 4.39
N CYS A 187 -12.20 2.53 3.32
CA CYS A 187 -12.65 3.24 2.13
C CYS A 187 -13.62 2.35 1.35
N THR A 188 -14.85 2.81 1.15
CA THR A 188 -15.88 2.10 0.35
C THR A 188 -16.30 2.87 -0.89
N PHE A 189 -15.94 4.16 -0.96
CA PHE A 189 -16.34 5.05 -2.04
C PHE A 189 -15.28 6.12 -2.32
N ILE A 190 -15.03 6.36 -3.60
CA ILE A 190 -14.20 7.46 -4.10
C ILE A 190 -14.98 8.13 -5.23
N ARG A 191 -15.27 9.43 -5.11
CA ARG A 191 -16.15 10.19 -6.03
C ARG A 191 -15.80 10.02 -7.51
N SER A 192 -14.53 9.96 -7.86
CA SER A 192 -14.04 9.88 -9.24
C SER A 192 -13.67 8.45 -9.68
N TYR A 193 -14.03 7.43 -8.89
CA TYR A 193 -13.64 6.06 -9.15
C TYR A 193 -14.86 5.13 -9.17
N THR A 194 -15.15 4.56 -10.34
CA THR A 194 -16.28 3.65 -10.56
C THR A 194 -15.75 2.25 -10.90
N PRO A 195 -15.47 1.41 -9.89
CA PRO A 195 -14.83 0.11 -10.11
C PRO A 195 -15.75 -0.93 -10.77
N LYS A 196 -17.07 -0.74 -10.71
CA LYS A 196 -18.07 -1.64 -11.32
C LYS A 196 -18.80 -0.88 -12.42
N PRO A 197 -18.55 -1.21 -13.70
CA PRO A 197 -19.31 -0.63 -14.80
C PRO A 197 -20.78 -1.07 -14.72
N LYS A 198 -21.68 -0.26 -15.30
CA LYS A 198 -23.07 -0.67 -15.46
C LYS A 198 -23.14 -1.83 -16.45
N ILE A 199 -23.84 -2.89 -16.07
CA ILE A 199 -24.11 -4.01 -16.97
C ILE A 199 -25.16 -3.57 -17.99
N SER A 200 -24.88 -3.82 -19.29
CA SER A 200 -25.83 -3.67 -20.38
C SER A 200 -26.45 -5.05 -20.68
N THR A 201 -27.72 -5.23 -20.36
CA THR A 201 -28.43 -6.49 -20.63
C THR A 201 -28.40 -6.83 -22.12
N ASP A 202 -28.63 -5.85 -23.00
CA ASP A 202 -28.61 -6.05 -24.45
C ASP A 202 -27.23 -6.52 -24.96
N ALA A 203 -26.14 -6.01 -24.37
CA ALA A 203 -24.78 -6.44 -24.73
C ALA A 203 -24.50 -7.88 -24.27
N VAL A 204 -25.04 -8.29 -23.11
CA VAL A 204 -24.93 -9.66 -22.60
C VAL A 204 -25.72 -10.61 -23.48
N GLU A 205 -26.97 -10.28 -23.85
CA GLU A 205 -27.81 -11.07 -24.73
C GLU A 205 -27.18 -11.25 -26.12
N LYS A 206 -26.64 -10.16 -26.69
CA LYS A 206 -25.92 -10.22 -27.96
C LYS A 206 -24.68 -11.13 -27.90
N ALA A 207 -23.92 -11.03 -26.80
CA ALA A 207 -22.76 -11.89 -26.59
C ALA A 207 -23.16 -13.37 -26.49
N ALA A 208 -24.26 -13.70 -25.76
CA ALA A 208 -24.79 -15.04 -25.67
C ALA A 208 -25.18 -15.60 -27.06
N GLN A 209 -25.94 -14.81 -27.85
CA GLN A 209 -26.30 -15.19 -29.21
C GLN A 209 -25.08 -15.44 -30.11
N MET A 210 -24.02 -14.64 -29.98
CA MET A 210 -22.79 -14.84 -30.74
C MET A 210 -22.06 -16.14 -30.34
N ILE A 211 -22.08 -16.49 -29.04
CA ILE A 211 -21.48 -17.74 -28.54
C ILE A 211 -22.27 -18.95 -29.05
N ASP A 212 -23.60 -18.89 -28.97
CA ASP A 212 -24.49 -19.98 -29.42
C ASP A 212 -24.40 -20.21 -30.93
N ALA A 213 -24.16 -19.15 -31.71
CA ALA A 213 -23.99 -19.23 -33.16
C ALA A 213 -22.55 -19.60 -33.61
N ALA A 214 -21.59 -19.69 -32.71
CA ALA A 214 -20.22 -20.04 -33.03
C ALA A 214 -20.11 -21.54 -33.40
N LYS A 215 -19.39 -21.82 -34.52
CA LYS A 215 -19.16 -23.19 -35.02
C LYS A 215 -17.86 -23.75 -34.47
#